data_ce1b500839f6b9d0e987b6fb027e0c3f
#
_entry.id   ce1b500839f6b9d0e987b6fb027e0c3f
#
_cell.length_a   1.000
_cell.length_b   1.000
_cell.length_c   1.000
_cell.angle_alpha   90.00
_cell.angle_beta   90.00
_cell.angle_gamma   90.00
#
_symmetry.space_group_name_H-M   'P 1'
#
loop_
_entity.id
_entity.type
_entity.pdbx_description
1 polymer ?
#
loop_
_entity_poly.entity_id
_entity_poly.type
_entity_poly.pdbx_seq_one_letter_code
_entity_poly.pdbx_strand_id
1 'polypeptide(L)'
;LSCLVGSEMCIRDRFRSFQADQNIHKGKPHAPLLATKSKNGGRNNRGRITVRHQGGGHKQHYRIIDFKRTKDGIPATVERIEYDPNRSAHIALLLYSDGERRYIIAPSGLKQGDTVQSGNDSPIKVGNALDLNSIPVGSTIHCVELKPKKGAQIARSAGSYVQFVAKEGNTATLRMKSGEVRRVPVECRAVLGTVSNSEHSLKSIGKAGAKRWLGVRPTVRGVAMNPIDHPHGGGEGRTSGGRHPVSPWGVPTKGYRTRSNKRTDKQIIRRRKK
;
A
#
# COMPACT_ATOMS: atom_id res chain seq x y z
N LEU A 1 -42.66 16.83 -3.44
CA LEU A 1 -41.48 17.67 -3.80
C LEU A 1 -40.36 17.62 -2.78
N SER A 2 -40.64 17.50 -1.47
CA SER A 2 -39.59 17.37 -0.41
C SER A 2 -38.85 16.03 -0.45
N CYS A 3 -39.46 14.94 -0.89
CA CYS A 3 -38.87 13.63 -1.00
C CYS A 3 -37.82 13.53 -2.12
N LEU A 4 -37.96 14.26 -3.22
CA LEU A 4 -37.06 14.27 -4.35
C LEU A 4 -35.74 15.02 -4.02
N VAL A 5 -35.82 16.11 -3.27
CA VAL A 5 -34.63 16.86 -2.83
C VAL A 5 -33.77 16.04 -1.87
N GLY A 6 -34.39 15.27 -0.98
CA GLY A 6 -33.65 14.36 -0.07
C GLY A 6 -32.98 13.20 -0.82
N SER A 7 -33.59 12.66 -1.88
CA SER A 7 -32.98 11.58 -2.66
C SER A 7 -31.80 12.06 -3.52
N GLU A 8 -31.86 13.27 -4.08
CA GLU A 8 -30.75 13.86 -4.83
C GLU A 8 -29.56 14.19 -3.92
N MET A 9 -29.80 14.70 -2.72
CA MET A 9 -28.72 14.90 -1.73
C MET A 9 -28.05 13.58 -1.32
N CYS A 10 -28.82 12.53 -1.08
CA CYS A 10 -28.28 11.20 -0.78
C CYS A 10 -27.50 10.61 -1.96
N ILE A 11 -27.91 10.83 -3.19
CA ILE A 11 -27.20 10.39 -4.39
C ILE A 11 -25.89 11.17 -4.56
N ARG A 12 -25.88 12.48 -4.37
CA ARG A 12 -24.68 13.32 -4.43
C ARG A 12 -23.67 12.97 -3.34
N ASP A 13 -24.10 12.70 -2.11
CA ASP A 13 -23.21 12.29 -1.03
C ASP A 13 -22.60 10.89 -1.25
N ARG A 14 -23.33 9.97 -1.89
CA ARG A 14 -22.76 8.67 -2.29
C ARG A 14 -21.72 8.79 -3.39
N PHE A 15 -21.76 9.83 -4.21
CA PHE A 15 -20.86 10.10 -5.31
C PHE A 15 -19.89 11.25 -5.02
N ARG A 16 -19.84 11.76 -3.79
CA ARG A 16 -18.71 12.64 -3.43
C ARG A 16 -17.43 11.88 -3.69
N SER A 17 -16.99 12.02 -4.93
CA SER A 17 -15.63 11.67 -5.31
C SER A 17 -14.73 12.45 -4.37
N PHE A 18 -14.00 11.74 -3.56
CA PHE A 18 -12.84 12.20 -2.86
C PHE A 18 -12.15 13.29 -3.68
N GLN A 19 -11.97 14.49 -3.12
CA GLN A 19 -11.25 15.56 -3.80
C GLN A 19 -9.82 15.06 -4.00
N ALA A 20 -9.48 14.75 -5.24
CA ALA A 20 -8.09 14.44 -5.59
C ALA A 20 -7.23 15.64 -5.20
N ASP A 21 -6.09 15.39 -4.56
CA ASP A 21 -5.11 16.42 -4.25
C ASP A 21 -4.89 17.29 -5.50
N GLN A 22 -5.16 18.59 -5.40
CA GLN A 22 -5.11 19.52 -6.53
C GLN A 22 -3.70 19.65 -7.11
N ASN A 23 -2.68 19.24 -6.34
CA ASN A 23 -1.26 19.35 -6.68
C ASN A 23 -0.70 18.15 -7.46
N ILE A 24 -1.57 17.20 -7.90
CA ILE A 24 -1.12 16.05 -8.67
C ILE A 24 -1.00 16.41 -10.14
N HIS A 25 0.16 16.13 -10.72
CA HIS A 25 0.41 16.28 -12.15
C HIS A 25 -0.54 15.42 -12.98
N LYS A 26 -1.27 16.04 -13.90
CA LYS A 26 -2.29 15.37 -14.77
C LYS A 26 -1.70 14.90 -16.10
N GLY A 27 -0.44 15.20 -16.39
CA GLY A 27 0.22 14.87 -17.65
C GLY A 27 0.70 13.41 -17.72
N LYS A 28 1.45 13.10 -18.78
CA LYS A 28 2.04 11.77 -19.00
C LYS A 28 3.18 11.50 -18.01
N PRO A 29 3.33 10.25 -17.53
CA PRO A 29 4.46 9.88 -16.69
C PRO A 29 5.79 9.92 -17.46
N HIS A 30 6.90 9.94 -16.72
CA HIS A 30 8.24 9.95 -17.33
C HIS A 30 8.54 8.61 -18.03
N ALA A 31 8.64 8.63 -19.36
CA ALA A 31 8.70 7.43 -20.19
C ALA A 31 9.87 6.47 -19.85
N PRO A 32 11.12 6.96 -19.62
CA PRO A 32 12.25 6.08 -19.29
C PRO A 32 12.09 5.25 -18.02
N LEU A 33 11.23 5.70 -17.10
CA LEU A 33 10.96 5.00 -15.84
C LEU A 33 9.69 4.15 -15.87
N LEU A 34 9.19 3.80 -17.07
CA LEU A 34 8.05 2.93 -17.26
C LEU A 34 8.48 1.54 -17.70
N ALA A 35 7.88 0.53 -17.10
CA ALA A 35 7.98 -0.86 -17.54
C ALA A 35 6.61 -1.41 -17.96
N THR A 36 6.62 -2.35 -18.88
CA THR A 36 5.40 -3.06 -19.27
C THR A 36 4.89 -3.92 -18.11
N LYS A 37 3.58 -3.98 -17.94
CA LYS A 37 2.92 -4.81 -16.93
C LYS A 37 1.96 -5.77 -17.61
N SER A 38 2.35 -7.03 -17.74
CA SER A 38 1.47 -8.10 -18.21
C SER A 38 0.39 -8.41 -17.18
N LYS A 39 -0.77 -8.86 -17.66
CA LYS A 39 -1.90 -9.26 -16.81
C LYS A 39 -2.09 -10.77 -16.89
N ASN A 40 -1.87 -11.46 -15.80
CA ASN A 40 -2.01 -12.92 -15.72
C ASN A 40 -3.44 -13.37 -15.39
N GLY A 41 -4.34 -12.45 -15.00
CA GLY A 41 -5.72 -12.78 -14.63
C GLY A 41 -5.82 -13.79 -13.48
N GLY A 42 -4.86 -13.80 -12.55
CA GLY A 42 -4.81 -14.76 -11.45
C GLY A 42 -4.34 -16.17 -11.84
N ARG A 43 -3.79 -16.37 -13.06
CA ARG A 43 -3.26 -17.66 -13.53
C ARG A 43 -1.79 -17.81 -13.19
N ASN A 44 -1.38 -19.06 -12.92
CA ASN A 44 0.01 -19.46 -12.76
C ASN A 44 0.67 -19.75 -14.13
N ASN A 45 1.93 -20.21 -14.11
CA ASN A 45 2.69 -20.59 -15.29
C ASN A 45 2.07 -21.77 -16.09
N ARG A 46 1.19 -22.58 -15.46
CA ARG A 46 0.44 -23.68 -16.10
C ARG A 46 -0.95 -23.24 -16.59
N GLY A 47 -1.28 -21.95 -16.58
CA GLY A 47 -2.57 -21.40 -16.98
C GLY A 47 -3.73 -21.65 -16.01
N ARG A 48 -3.50 -22.27 -14.85
CA ARG A 48 -4.54 -22.55 -13.84
C ARG A 48 -4.76 -21.35 -12.96
N ILE A 49 -6.03 -21.09 -12.57
CA ILE A 49 -6.39 -20.00 -11.65
C ILE A 49 -5.92 -20.39 -10.24
N THR A 50 -4.93 -19.69 -9.73
CA THR A 50 -4.43 -19.83 -8.35
C THR A 50 -4.89 -18.70 -7.45
N VAL A 51 -5.23 -17.53 -8.01
CA VAL A 51 -5.80 -16.39 -7.30
C VAL A 51 -7.12 -16.02 -7.95
N ARG A 52 -8.22 -16.30 -7.25
CA ARG A 52 -9.58 -16.06 -7.75
C ARG A 52 -9.91 -14.58 -7.82
N HIS A 53 -10.94 -14.23 -8.58
CA HIS A 53 -11.54 -12.88 -8.68
C HIS A 53 -10.57 -11.80 -9.20
N GLN A 54 -9.59 -12.18 -10.00
CA GLN A 54 -8.69 -11.26 -10.70
C GLN A 54 -8.86 -11.36 -12.22
N GLY A 55 -8.70 -10.24 -12.90
CA GLY A 55 -8.71 -10.17 -14.37
C GLY A 55 -9.49 -8.97 -14.91
N GLY A 56 -9.26 -8.67 -16.19
CA GLY A 56 -9.77 -7.46 -16.82
C GLY A 56 -9.09 -6.19 -16.26
N GLY A 57 -9.84 -5.12 -16.16
CA GLY A 57 -9.35 -3.83 -15.70
C GLY A 57 -8.57 -3.05 -16.74
N HIS A 58 -8.32 -1.76 -16.47
CA HIS A 58 -7.61 -0.86 -17.38
C HIS A 58 -6.14 -1.30 -17.56
N LYS A 59 -5.58 -1.11 -18.78
CA LYS A 59 -4.16 -1.33 -19.06
C LYS A 59 -3.31 -0.35 -18.23
N GLN A 60 -2.25 -0.86 -17.61
CA GLN A 60 -1.37 -0.08 -16.72
C GLN A 60 0.08 -0.32 -17.08
N HIS A 61 0.90 0.74 -17.00
CA HIS A 61 2.35 0.65 -16.99
C HIS A 61 2.83 0.66 -15.55
N TYR A 62 3.88 -0.11 -15.27
CA TYR A 62 4.55 -0.09 -13.98
C TYR A 62 5.52 1.09 -13.94
N ARG A 63 5.53 1.85 -12.82
CA ARG A 63 6.54 2.88 -12.55
C ARG A 63 7.66 2.27 -11.74
N ILE A 64 8.88 2.42 -12.22
CA ILE A 64 10.08 1.95 -11.54
C ILE A 64 10.35 2.90 -10.38
N ILE A 65 10.14 2.41 -9.15
CA ILE A 65 10.31 3.20 -7.92
C ILE A 65 11.65 2.84 -7.29
N ASP A 66 12.40 3.84 -6.89
CA ASP A 66 13.63 3.67 -6.11
C ASP A 66 13.29 3.40 -4.64
N PHE A 67 13.21 2.11 -4.30
CA PHE A 67 13.01 1.65 -2.92
C PHE A 67 14.31 1.57 -2.11
N LYS A 68 15.46 1.65 -2.78
CA LYS A 68 16.77 1.51 -2.12
C LYS A 68 17.38 2.85 -1.73
N ARG A 69 17.06 3.91 -2.50
CA ARG A 69 17.59 5.26 -2.25
C ARG A 69 19.11 5.31 -2.16
N THR A 70 19.78 4.67 -3.13
CA THR A 70 21.24 4.43 -3.10
C THR A 70 22.11 5.65 -3.41
N LYS A 71 21.54 6.76 -3.85
CA LYS A 71 22.28 8.00 -4.12
C LYS A 71 22.46 8.80 -2.84
N ASP A 72 23.48 8.48 -2.09
CA ASP A 72 23.80 9.17 -0.82
C ASP A 72 24.54 10.48 -1.09
N GLY A 73 24.28 11.52 -0.30
CA GLY A 73 24.92 12.82 -0.37
C GLY A 73 24.48 13.73 -1.52
N ILE A 74 23.79 13.21 -2.54
CA ILE A 74 23.38 13.97 -3.70
C ILE A 74 21.97 14.53 -3.48
N PRO A 75 21.77 15.86 -3.48
CA PRO A 75 20.46 16.45 -3.37
C PRO A 75 19.63 16.25 -4.64
N ALA A 76 18.34 16.05 -4.46
CA ALA A 76 17.37 15.95 -5.54
C ALA A 76 16.21 16.91 -5.31
N THR A 77 15.73 17.57 -6.36
CA THR A 77 14.57 18.44 -6.34
C THR A 77 13.33 17.67 -6.78
N VAL A 78 12.21 17.89 -6.12
CA VAL A 78 10.92 17.33 -6.52
C VAL A 78 10.43 18.08 -7.77
N GLU A 79 10.49 17.41 -8.91
CA GLU A 79 10.03 17.98 -10.19
C GLU A 79 8.49 18.04 -10.23
N ARG A 80 7.81 16.97 -9.78
CA ARG A 80 6.36 16.88 -9.72
C ARG A 80 5.88 15.68 -8.90
N ILE A 81 4.61 15.70 -8.48
CA ILE A 81 3.93 14.58 -7.82
C ILE A 81 2.95 13.98 -8.81
N GLU A 82 2.94 12.64 -8.95
CA GLU A 82 2.13 11.92 -9.93
C GLU A 82 1.22 10.88 -9.28
N TYR A 83 0.12 10.58 -9.95
CA TYR A 83 -0.73 9.43 -9.66
C TYR A 83 -0.12 8.14 -10.21
N ASP A 84 -0.05 7.08 -9.40
CA ASP A 84 0.35 5.75 -9.85
C ASP A 84 -0.83 4.76 -9.74
N PRO A 85 -1.31 4.17 -10.86
CA PRO A 85 -2.39 3.20 -10.83
C PRO A 85 -2.01 1.84 -10.21
N ASN A 86 -0.73 1.61 -9.91
CA ASN A 86 -0.22 0.35 -9.34
C ASN A 86 -0.22 0.35 -7.81
N ARG A 87 -0.40 1.51 -7.19
CA ARG A 87 -0.37 1.66 -5.73
C ARG A 87 -1.38 2.70 -5.25
N SER A 88 -1.65 2.66 -3.97
CA SER A 88 -2.58 3.62 -3.33
C SER A 88 -1.93 4.98 -3.02
N ALA A 89 -0.60 5.00 -2.80
CA ALA A 89 0.18 6.20 -2.54
C ALA A 89 0.50 6.97 -3.82
N HIS A 90 0.67 8.30 -3.72
CA HIS A 90 1.25 9.09 -4.79
C HIS A 90 2.75 8.87 -4.90
N ILE A 91 3.32 9.17 -6.05
CA ILE A 91 4.76 9.09 -6.32
C ILE A 91 5.29 10.47 -6.65
N ALA A 92 6.54 10.75 -6.30
CA ALA A 92 7.24 11.97 -6.65
C ALA A 92 8.36 11.66 -7.65
N LEU A 93 8.44 12.44 -8.71
CA LEU A 93 9.56 12.42 -9.63
C LEU A 93 10.63 13.36 -9.10
N LEU A 94 11.79 12.82 -8.83
CA LEU A 94 12.98 13.54 -8.37
C LEU A 94 13.92 13.79 -9.53
N LEU A 95 14.46 14.99 -9.59
CA LEU A 95 15.59 15.38 -10.44
C LEU A 95 16.80 15.58 -9.53
N TYR A 96 17.80 14.72 -9.66
CA TYR A 96 19.05 14.83 -8.94
C TYR A 96 19.95 15.90 -9.59
N SER A 97 20.91 16.44 -8.83
CA SER A 97 21.86 17.46 -9.33
C SER A 97 22.75 16.95 -10.46
N ASP A 98 22.90 15.62 -10.60
CA ASP A 98 23.60 14.97 -11.72
C ASP A 98 22.73 14.73 -12.97
N GLY A 99 21.48 15.22 -13.00
CA GLY A 99 20.56 15.10 -14.12
C GLY A 99 19.75 13.79 -14.15
N GLU A 100 20.05 12.81 -13.29
CA GLU A 100 19.28 11.56 -13.24
C GLU A 100 17.90 11.78 -12.61
N ARG A 101 16.88 11.15 -13.18
CA ARG A 101 15.52 11.15 -12.62
C ARG A 101 15.18 9.82 -11.98
N ARG A 102 14.53 9.85 -10.83
CA ARG A 102 13.99 8.67 -10.16
C ARG A 102 12.63 8.93 -9.56
N TYR A 103 11.78 7.90 -9.54
CA TYR A 103 10.53 7.95 -8.76
C TYR A 103 10.75 7.47 -7.34
N ILE A 104 10.12 8.15 -6.40
CA ILE A 104 10.00 7.72 -4.99
C ILE A 104 8.53 7.68 -4.58
N ILE A 105 8.22 6.99 -3.47
CA ILE A 105 6.91 7.15 -2.82
C ILE A 105 6.87 8.55 -2.20
N ALA A 106 5.87 9.33 -2.57
CA ALA A 106 5.71 10.68 -2.04
C ALA A 106 5.29 10.63 -0.56
N PRO A 107 6.02 11.24 0.35
CA PRO A 107 5.55 11.47 1.72
C PRO A 107 4.45 12.53 1.75
N SER A 108 3.69 12.53 2.83
CA SER A 108 2.69 13.55 3.10
C SER A 108 3.36 14.90 3.35
N GLY A 109 2.84 15.96 2.74
CA GLY A 109 3.34 17.32 2.89
C GLY A 109 4.48 17.69 1.94
N LEU A 110 5.03 16.76 1.14
CA LEU A 110 6.03 17.06 0.12
C LEU A 110 5.38 17.87 -1.01
N LYS A 111 6.08 18.91 -1.48
CA LYS A 111 5.63 19.79 -2.56
C LYS A 111 6.61 19.80 -3.72
N GLN A 112 6.15 20.26 -4.87
CA GLN A 112 7.00 20.54 -6.01
C GLN A 112 8.02 21.64 -5.64
N GLY A 113 9.29 21.47 -6.02
CA GLY A 113 10.39 22.36 -5.67
C GLY A 113 11.11 21.99 -4.36
N ASP A 114 10.54 21.16 -3.51
CA ASP A 114 11.23 20.70 -2.30
C ASP A 114 12.49 19.91 -2.63
N THR A 115 13.49 20.02 -1.77
CA THR A 115 14.73 19.23 -1.88
C THR A 115 14.69 18.02 -0.98
N VAL A 116 15.13 16.89 -1.51
CA VAL A 116 15.17 15.59 -0.83
C VAL A 116 16.56 14.98 -0.98
N GLN A 117 17.11 14.44 0.10
CA GLN A 117 18.44 13.84 0.11
C GLN A 117 18.42 12.47 0.79
N SER A 118 19.39 11.63 0.45
CA SER A 118 19.60 10.32 1.08
C SER A 118 21.00 10.26 1.68
N GLY A 119 21.17 9.44 2.71
CA GLY A 119 22.46 9.25 3.40
C GLY A 119 22.40 9.69 4.85
N ASN A 120 23.38 9.27 5.64
CA ASN A 120 23.39 9.50 7.09
C ASN A 120 23.61 10.95 7.50
N ASP A 121 24.24 11.74 6.63
CA ASP A 121 24.51 13.18 6.84
C ASP A 121 23.37 14.06 6.34
N SER A 122 22.28 13.45 5.87
CA SER A 122 21.12 14.19 5.37
C SER A 122 20.36 14.85 6.52
N PRO A 123 19.83 16.07 6.35
CA PRO A 123 19.06 16.74 7.38
C PRO A 123 17.77 15.95 7.72
N ILE A 124 17.30 16.10 8.97
CA ILE A 124 16.08 15.45 9.45
C ILE A 124 14.86 16.20 8.91
N LYS A 125 14.54 15.98 7.63
CA LYS A 125 13.39 16.56 6.92
C LYS A 125 12.52 15.49 6.31
N VAL A 126 11.23 15.77 6.15
CA VAL A 126 10.27 14.85 5.50
C VAL A 126 10.74 14.53 4.08
N GLY A 127 10.76 13.24 3.74
CA GLY A 127 11.21 12.74 2.44
C GLY A 127 12.68 12.31 2.38
N ASN A 128 13.50 12.72 3.32
CA ASN A 128 14.90 12.29 3.41
C ASN A 128 14.99 10.84 3.89
N ALA A 129 15.94 10.10 3.32
CA ALA A 129 16.19 8.70 3.63
C ALA A 129 17.50 8.55 4.40
N LEU A 130 17.41 8.01 5.63
CA LEU A 130 18.53 7.80 6.54
C LEU A 130 18.50 6.38 7.09
N ASP A 131 19.63 5.91 7.59
CA ASP A 131 19.68 4.69 8.38
C ASP A 131 19.00 4.93 9.73
N LEU A 132 18.36 3.91 10.30
CA LEU A 132 17.67 4.02 11.59
C LEU A 132 18.62 4.47 12.71
N ASN A 133 19.93 4.25 12.52
CA ASN A 133 20.93 4.72 13.46
C ASN A 133 20.97 6.25 13.59
N SER A 134 20.75 6.97 12.50
CA SER A 134 20.82 8.45 12.42
C SER A 134 19.48 9.14 12.65
N ILE A 135 18.39 8.38 12.72
CA ILE A 135 17.03 8.92 12.96
C ILE A 135 16.79 9.05 14.47
N PRO A 136 16.27 10.20 14.96
CA PRO A 136 15.90 10.34 16.36
C PRO A 136 14.73 9.46 16.75
N VAL A 137 14.80 8.92 17.98
CA VAL A 137 13.71 8.15 18.59
C VAL A 137 12.45 9.02 18.72
N GLY A 138 11.27 8.43 18.56
CA GLY A 138 9.99 9.17 18.54
C GLY A 138 9.57 9.60 17.14
N SER A 139 10.47 9.60 16.15
CA SER A 139 10.16 10.01 14.78
C SER A 139 9.13 9.11 14.11
N THR A 140 8.33 9.71 13.24
CA THR A 140 7.45 8.99 12.33
C THR A 140 8.17 8.75 11.01
N ILE A 141 8.23 7.50 10.59
CA ILE A 141 8.97 7.04 9.40
C ILE A 141 8.10 6.16 8.50
N HIS A 142 8.48 6.02 7.25
CA HIS A 142 7.85 5.12 6.27
C HIS A 142 8.90 4.49 5.36
N CYS A 143 8.49 3.64 4.44
CA CYS A 143 9.40 2.97 3.50
C CYS A 143 10.61 2.32 4.21
N VAL A 144 10.34 1.57 5.28
CA VAL A 144 11.39 0.98 6.12
C VAL A 144 11.89 -0.34 5.54
N GLU A 145 13.19 -0.54 5.54
CA GLU A 145 13.83 -1.82 5.23
C GLU A 145 13.68 -2.83 6.35
N LEU A 146 13.69 -4.11 6.02
CA LEU A 146 13.74 -5.23 6.98
C LEU A 146 15.14 -5.84 7.09
N LYS A 147 15.94 -5.66 6.06
CA LYS A 147 17.35 -6.05 5.99
C LYS A 147 18.10 -4.92 5.30
N PRO A 148 19.33 -4.60 5.75
CA PRO A 148 20.12 -3.54 5.15
C PRO A 148 20.29 -3.71 3.64
N LYS A 149 20.20 -2.60 2.90
CA LYS A 149 20.40 -2.52 1.43
C LYS A 149 19.42 -3.35 0.56
N LYS A 150 18.39 -3.97 1.17
CA LYS A 150 17.38 -4.75 0.44
C LYS A 150 16.29 -3.88 -0.20
N GLY A 151 16.16 -2.65 0.24
CA GLY A 151 15.11 -1.72 -0.17
C GLY A 151 13.87 -1.78 0.73
N ALA A 152 13.08 -0.74 0.66
CA ALA A 152 11.90 -0.52 1.50
C ALA A 152 10.85 -1.64 1.35
N GLN A 153 10.38 -2.17 2.47
CA GLN A 153 9.39 -3.25 2.52
C GLN A 153 8.16 -2.91 3.38
N ILE A 154 8.33 -2.11 4.42
CA ILE A 154 7.28 -1.75 5.38
C ILE A 154 6.79 -0.33 5.12
N ALA A 155 5.52 -0.06 5.40
CA ALA A 155 4.86 1.25 5.33
C ALA A 155 5.04 1.94 3.97
N ARG A 156 4.55 1.30 2.89
CA ARG A 156 4.59 1.81 1.51
C ARG A 156 3.22 2.22 0.96
N SER A 157 2.14 1.80 1.62
CA SER A 157 0.77 2.10 1.18
C SER A 157 0.34 3.48 1.64
N ALA A 158 -0.68 4.04 0.99
CA ALA A 158 -1.26 5.34 1.33
C ALA A 158 -1.55 5.49 2.84
N GLY A 159 -1.14 6.61 3.42
CA GLY A 159 -1.36 6.94 4.82
C GLY A 159 -0.74 5.96 5.82
N SER A 160 0.20 5.11 5.38
CA SER A 160 0.92 4.22 6.29
C SER A 160 2.14 4.92 6.90
N TYR A 161 2.46 4.52 8.11
CA TYR A 161 3.61 5.00 8.87
C TYR A 161 4.07 3.98 9.89
N VAL A 162 5.22 4.19 10.44
CA VAL A 162 5.83 3.44 11.54
C VAL A 162 6.37 4.45 12.56
N GLN A 163 6.16 4.20 13.83
CA GLN A 163 6.77 4.97 14.91
C GLN A 163 8.09 4.30 15.31
N PHE A 164 9.14 5.07 15.35
CA PHE A 164 10.44 4.65 15.88
C PHE A 164 10.41 4.81 17.40
N VAL A 165 10.31 3.69 18.13
CA VAL A 165 10.04 3.70 19.58
C VAL A 165 11.31 3.72 20.40
N ALA A 166 12.27 2.88 20.05
CA ALA A 166 13.52 2.77 20.80
C ALA A 166 14.66 2.25 19.91
N LYS A 167 15.89 2.52 20.34
CA LYS A 167 17.12 2.00 19.75
C LYS A 167 17.92 1.35 20.86
N GLU A 168 18.23 0.06 20.70
CA GLU A 168 18.96 -0.75 21.69
C GLU A 168 20.08 -1.50 20.97
N GLY A 169 21.33 -1.08 21.19
CA GLY A 169 22.50 -1.63 20.50
C GLY A 169 22.31 -1.63 18.98
N ASN A 170 22.39 -2.80 18.34
CA ASN A 170 22.27 -2.97 16.90
C ASN A 170 20.82 -3.15 16.42
N THR A 171 19.82 -2.96 17.27
CA THR A 171 18.41 -3.15 16.92
C THR A 171 17.56 -1.91 17.19
N ALA A 172 16.66 -1.62 16.27
CA ALA A 172 15.66 -0.58 16.36
C ALA A 172 14.28 -1.22 16.62
N THR A 173 13.55 -0.72 17.60
CA THR A 173 12.20 -1.15 17.93
C THR A 173 11.19 -0.26 17.23
N LEU A 174 10.37 -0.85 16.38
CA LEU A 174 9.41 -0.18 15.51
C LEU A 174 7.99 -0.58 15.85
N ARG A 175 7.10 0.40 16.01
CA ARG A 175 5.66 0.22 16.18
C ARG A 175 4.94 0.51 14.87
N MET A 176 4.31 -0.51 14.28
CA MET A 176 3.52 -0.40 13.06
C MET A 176 2.16 0.27 13.31
N LYS A 177 1.54 0.82 12.26
CA LYS A 177 0.16 1.33 12.29
C LYS A 177 -0.85 0.27 12.80
N SER A 178 -0.59 -1.02 12.57
CA SER A 178 -1.41 -2.13 13.07
C SER A 178 -1.29 -2.40 14.58
N GLY A 179 -0.36 -1.72 15.27
CA GLY A 179 -0.02 -1.97 16.68
C GLY A 179 0.99 -3.09 16.91
N GLU A 180 1.45 -3.79 15.85
CA GLU A 180 2.56 -4.74 15.95
C GLU A 180 3.85 -4.00 16.30
N VAL A 181 4.60 -4.53 17.27
CA VAL A 181 5.93 -4.03 17.64
C VAL A 181 6.96 -5.08 17.25
N ARG A 182 7.98 -4.65 16.50
CA ARG A 182 9.03 -5.54 16.03
C ARG A 182 10.41 -4.90 16.04
N ARG A 183 11.44 -5.73 16.08
CA ARG A 183 12.85 -5.34 15.96
C ARG A 183 13.32 -5.39 14.51
N VAL A 184 14.18 -4.45 14.15
CA VAL A 184 14.84 -4.36 12.85
C VAL A 184 16.29 -3.91 13.09
N PRO A 185 17.29 -4.34 12.32
CA PRO A 185 18.65 -3.84 12.43
C PRO A 185 18.73 -2.31 12.27
N VAL A 186 19.56 -1.63 13.02
CA VAL A 186 19.71 -0.14 12.95
C VAL A 186 20.30 0.35 11.63
N GLU A 187 21.02 -0.52 10.92
CA GLU A 187 21.59 -0.24 9.59
C GLU A 187 20.52 -0.20 8.48
N CYS A 188 19.27 -0.58 8.80
CA CYS A 188 18.17 -0.52 7.85
C CYS A 188 17.79 0.92 7.57
N ARG A 189 17.58 1.23 6.30
CA ARG A 189 17.17 2.57 5.85
C ARG A 189 15.68 2.77 6.02
N ALA A 190 15.30 4.01 6.34
CA ALA A 190 13.92 4.47 6.41
C ALA A 190 13.79 5.89 5.87
N VAL A 191 12.59 6.28 5.50
CA VAL A 191 12.28 7.64 5.04
C VAL A 191 11.47 8.36 6.10
N LEU A 192 11.80 9.61 6.39
CA LEU A 192 11.11 10.45 7.37
C LEU A 192 9.73 10.88 6.88
N GLY A 193 8.76 10.90 7.80
CA GLY A 193 7.38 11.30 7.56
C GLY A 193 6.41 10.13 7.34
N THR A 194 5.18 10.45 6.95
CA THR A 194 4.10 9.50 6.61
C THR A 194 3.90 9.42 5.11
N VAL A 195 3.35 8.34 4.60
CA VAL A 195 3.02 8.20 3.17
C VAL A 195 1.82 9.09 2.81
N SER A 196 1.85 9.71 1.64
CA SER A 196 0.78 10.55 1.08
C SER A 196 -0.55 9.82 0.90
N ASN A 197 -1.60 10.57 0.52
CA ASN A 197 -2.94 10.06 0.20
C ASN A 197 -3.59 9.30 1.37
N SER A 198 -3.50 9.84 2.59
CA SER A 198 -3.98 9.19 3.82
C SER A 198 -5.47 8.82 3.79
N GLU A 199 -6.26 9.58 3.04
CA GLU A 199 -7.71 9.41 2.93
C GLU A 199 -8.12 8.39 1.85
N HIS A 200 -7.18 7.74 1.17
CA HIS A 200 -7.48 6.75 0.13
C HIS A 200 -8.49 5.67 0.57
N SER A 201 -8.47 5.28 1.84
CA SER A 201 -9.40 4.30 2.41
C SER A 201 -10.85 4.77 2.49
N LEU A 202 -11.08 6.10 2.47
CA LEU A 202 -12.41 6.71 2.52
C LEU A 202 -13.10 6.74 1.14
N LYS A 203 -12.35 6.44 0.08
CA LYS A 203 -12.86 6.44 -1.30
C LYS A 203 -13.95 5.38 -1.48
N SER A 204 -15.15 5.82 -1.83
CA SER A 204 -16.23 4.94 -2.28
C SER A 204 -16.15 4.72 -3.79
N ILE A 205 -16.25 3.46 -4.22
CA ILE A 205 -16.22 3.11 -5.65
C ILE A 205 -17.56 3.37 -6.34
N GLY A 206 -18.64 3.40 -5.57
CA GLY A 206 -20.00 3.75 -6.01
C GLY A 206 -20.71 2.66 -6.82
N LYS A 207 -20.09 2.11 -7.86
CA LYS A 207 -20.70 1.13 -8.76
C LYS A 207 -19.82 -0.10 -9.01
N ALA A 208 -20.46 -1.24 -9.33
CA ALA A 208 -19.75 -2.50 -9.59
C ALA A 208 -18.79 -2.40 -10.80
N GLY A 209 -19.15 -1.63 -11.83
CA GLY A 209 -18.29 -1.39 -12.99
C GLY A 209 -16.96 -0.74 -12.63
N ALA A 210 -16.94 0.19 -11.67
CA ALA A 210 -15.72 0.81 -11.19
C ALA A 210 -14.77 -0.22 -10.55
N LYS A 211 -15.29 -1.23 -9.83
CA LYS A 211 -14.51 -2.37 -9.34
C LYS A 211 -13.92 -3.20 -10.48
N ARG A 212 -14.70 -3.39 -11.57
CA ARG A 212 -14.23 -4.10 -12.77
C ARG A 212 -13.07 -3.38 -13.45
N TRP A 213 -13.08 -2.04 -13.50
CA TRP A 213 -11.98 -1.25 -14.03
C TRP A 213 -10.67 -1.44 -13.24
N LEU A 214 -10.78 -1.71 -11.95
CA LEU A 214 -9.61 -2.03 -11.10
C LEU A 214 -9.10 -3.47 -11.27
N GLY A 215 -9.78 -4.30 -12.08
CA GLY A 215 -9.39 -5.69 -12.33
C GLY A 215 -9.97 -6.69 -11.34
N VAL A 216 -10.95 -6.29 -10.53
CA VAL A 216 -11.64 -7.18 -9.60
C VAL A 216 -12.84 -7.79 -10.30
N ARG A 217 -12.88 -9.13 -10.42
CA ARG A 217 -14.02 -9.87 -10.97
C ARG A 217 -15.11 -10.07 -9.92
N PRO A 218 -16.36 -10.33 -10.35
CA PRO A 218 -17.46 -10.62 -9.42
C PRO A 218 -17.13 -11.82 -8.51
N THR A 219 -17.64 -11.75 -7.28
CA THR A 219 -17.52 -12.81 -6.28
C THR A 219 -18.90 -13.36 -5.97
N VAL A 220 -19.08 -14.66 -6.12
CA VAL A 220 -20.28 -15.37 -5.69
C VAL A 220 -20.13 -15.79 -4.23
N ARG A 221 -21.17 -15.61 -3.43
CA ARG A 221 -21.20 -16.02 -2.03
C ARG A 221 -21.22 -17.55 -1.94
N GLY A 222 -20.50 -18.15 -0.99
CA GLY A 222 -20.47 -19.60 -0.80
C GLY A 222 -21.84 -20.22 -0.55
N VAL A 223 -22.76 -19.50 0.12
CA VAL A 223 -24.16 -19.94 0.34
C VAL A 223 -24.96 -20.11 -0.96
N ALA A 224 -24.58 -19.40 -2.04
CA ALA A 224 -25.24 -19.48 -3.34
C ALA A 224 -24.59 -20.52 -4.28
N MET A 225 -23.70 -21.33 -3.77
CA MET A 225 -23.01 -22.41 -4.50
C MET A 225 -23.60 -23.79 -4.15
N ASN A 226 -23.21 -24.80 -4.91
CA ASN A 226 -23.54 -26.19 -4.59
C ASN A 226 -22.65 -26.74 -3.45
N PRO A 227 -23.06 -27.82 -2.75
CA PRO A 227 -22.27 -28.42 -1.67
C PRO A 227 -20.87 -28.82 -2.07
N ILE A 228 -20.65 -29.24 -3.30
CA ILE A 228 -19.34 -29.61 -3.83
C ILE A 228 -18.39 -28.41 -3.98
N ASP A 229 -18.94 -27.20 -4.20
CA ASP A 229 -18.14 -26.01 -4.51
C ASP A 229 -17.75 -25.22 -3.26
N HIS A 230 -18.56 -25.31 -2.21
CA HIS A 230 -18.33 -24.57 -0.97
C HIS A 230 -18.97 -25.26 0.24
N PRO A 231 -18.31 -25.26 1.43
CA PRO A 231 -18.85 -25.83 2.67
C PRO A 231 -20.15 -25.17 3.16
N HIS A 232 -20.53 -24.00 2.64
CA HIS A 232 -21.81 -23.31 2.89
C HIS A 232 -22.82 -23.55 1.78
N GLY A 233 -22.51 -24.36 0.79
CA GLY A 233 -23.38 -24.61 -0.36
C GLY A 233 -24.50 -25.59 -0.04
N GLY A 234 -25.52 -25.59 -0.90
CA GLY A 234 -26.68 -26.47 -0.80
C GLY A 234 -27.88 -25.84 -0.14
N GLY A 235 -28.95 -26.66 0.03
CA GLY A 235 -30.23 -26.28 0.57
C GLY A 235 -31.23 -25.83 -0.50
N GLU A 236 -32.51 -25.73 -0.13
CA GLU A 236 -33.58 -25.23 -0.97
C GLU A 236 -33.84 -23.77 -0.72
N GLY A 237 -33.91 -22.97 -1.80
CA GLY A 237 -34.22 -21.55 -1.76
C GLY A 237 -33.18 -20.72 -0.98
N ARG A 238 -33.66 -19.87 -0.07
CA ARG A 238 -32.80 -18.96 0.70
C ARG A 238 -32.35 -19.58 2.02
N THR A 239 -31.31 -20.38 1.97
CA THR A 239 -30.74 -21.06 3.18
C THR A 239 -29.70 -20.21 3.89
N SER A 240 -29.46 -20.52 5.18
CA SER A 240 -28.35 -19.98 5.95
C SER A 240 -27.06 -20.79 5.72
N GLY A 241 -25.91 -20.30 6.23
CA GLY A 241 -24.62 -20.99 6.07
C GLY A 241 -24.48 -22.30 6.82
N GLY A 242 -25.39 -22.63 7.76
CA GLY A 242 -25.47 -23.89 8.51
C GLY A 242 -24.29 -24.21 9.44
N ARG A 243 -23.24 -23.41 9.46
CA ARG A 243 -22.01 -23.61 10.23
C ARG A 243 -21.24 -22.30 10.43
N HIS A 244 -20.17 -22.32 11.22
CA HIS A 244 -19.28 -21.17 11.34
C HIS A 244 -18.71 -20.75 9.99
N PRO A 245 -18.51 -19.43 9.75
CA PRO A 245 -17.99 -18.93 8.48
C PRO A 245 -16.62 -19.52 8.16
N VAL A 246 -16.53 -20.20 7.01
CA VAL A 246 -15.30 -20.79 6.49
C VAL A 246 -15.03 -20.37 5.05
N SER A 247 -13.79 -20.55 4.62
CA SER A 247 -13.37 -20.38 3.23
C SER A 247 -13.81 -21.58 2.39
N PRO A 248 -13.71 -21.54 1.04
CA PRO A 248 -13.95 -22.70 0.19
C PRO A 248 -13.14 -23.96 0.55
N TRP A 249 -12.01 -23.78 1.22
CA TRP A 249 -11.13 -24.85 1.68
C TRP A 249 -11.37 -25.26 3.15
N GLY A 250 -12.45 -24.79 3.77
CA GLY A 250 -12.82 -25.13 5.14
C GLY A 250 -12.07 -24.35 6.23
N VAL A 251 -11.19 -23.44 5.89
CA VAL A 251 -10.45 -22.65 6.88
C VAL A 251 -11.36 -21.58 7.52
N PRO A 252 -11.44 -21.49 8.87
CA PRO A 252 -12.23 -20.48 9.56
C PRO A 252 -11.85 -19.06 9.12
N THR A 253 -12.84 -18.24 8.76
CA THR A 253 -12.61 -16.86 8.28
C THR A 253 -12.59 -15.83 9.38
N LYS A 254 -13.12 -16.15 10.57
CA LYS A 254 -13.13 -15.27 11.74
C LYS A 254 -12.25 -15.84 12.85
N GLY A 255 -11.38 -15.01 13.39
CA GLY A 255 -10.54 -15.31 14.56
C GLY A 255 -9.36 -16.25 14.34
N TYR A 256 -9.31 -17.01 13.26
CA TYR A 256 -8.22 -17.92 12.97
C TYR A 256 -6.92 -17.17 12.63
N ARG A 257 -5.79 -17.63 13.18
CA ARG A 257 -4.47 -17.06 12.90
C ARG A 257 -3.87 -17.71 11.66
N THR A 258 -3.84 -17.00 10.55
CA THR A 258 -3.39 -17.51 9.24
C THR A 258 -1.87 -17.42 9.02
N ARG A 259 -1.12 -16.73 9.88
CA ARG A 259 0.35 -16.61 9.75
C ARG A 259 1.02 -17.97 10.00
N SER A 260 1.64 -18.53 8.98
CA SER A 260 2.40 -19.79 9.05
C SER A 260 3.92 -19.58 9.12
N ASN A 261 4.44 -18.43 8.63
CA ASN A 261 5.87 -18.16 8.58
C ASN A 261 6.45 -17.87 9.98
N LYS A 262 7.21 -18.81 10.53
CA LYS A 262 7.84 -18.73 11.86
C LYS A 262 9.22 -18.05 11.85
N ARG A 263 9.88 -17.94 10.70
CA ARG A 263 11.28 -17.46 10.60
C ARG A 263 11.54 -16.11 11.24
N THR A 264 10.55 -15.21 11.23
CA THR A 264 10.67 -13.85 11.74
C THR A 264 9.93 -13.64 13.07
N ASP A 265 9.47 -14.69 13.73
CA ASP A 265 8.76 -14.57 15.02
C ASP A 265 9.67 -14.01 16.12
N LYS A 266 10.98 -14.36 16.10
CA LYS A 266 11.98 -13.81 17.02
C LYS A 266 12.13 -12.29 16.96
N GLN A 267 11.75 -11.66 15.85
CA GLN A 267 11.82 -10.22 15.65
C GLN A 267 10.53 -9.50 16.09
N ILE A 268 9.46 -10.23 16.40
CA ILE A 268 8.17 -9.66 16.82
C ILE A 268 8.11 -9.66 18.34
N ILE A 269 8.17 -8.46 18.95
CA ILE A 269 8.07 -8.28 20.40
C ILE A 269 6.60 -8.42 20.83
N ARG A 270 5.71 -7.72 20.12
CA ARG A 270 4.28 -7.74 20.40
C ARG A 270 3.48 -7.81 19.10
N ARG A 271 2.59 -8.79 19.01
CA ARG A 271 1.65 -8.91 17.89
C ARG A 271 0.54 -7.86 17.98
N ARG A 272 -0.10 -7.56 16.83
CA ARG A 272 -1.30 -6.71 16.80
C ARG A 272 -2.36 -7.27 17.74
N LYS A 273 -3.07 -6.39 18.44
CA LYS A 273 -4.30 -6.78 19.15
C LYS A 273 -5.36 -7.20 18.13
N LYS A 274 -6.15 -8.19 18.47
CA LYS A 274 -7.31 -8.61 17.67
C LYS A 274 -8.40 -7.55 17.71
#